data_6798150c7075063df4fa540de0c79144
#
_entry.id   6798150c7075063df4fa540de0c79144
#
_cell.length_a   1.000
_cell.length_b   1.000
_cell.length_c   1.000
_cell.angle_alpha   90.00
_cell.angle_beta   90.00
_cell.angle_gamma   90.00
#
_symmetry.space_group_name_H-M   'P 1'
#
loop_
_entity.id
_entity.type
_entity.pdbx_description
1 polymer ?
#
loop_
_entity_poly.entity_id
_entity_poly.type
_entity_poly.pdbx_seq_one_letter_code
_entity_poly.pdbx_strand_id
1 'polypeptide(L)'
;MTIKVPFIRIKFLFVLVVCLFALALERSSSFSRELDKVSIDYNVVIQESLKRNGVLLDLSGKKIGDQGLKFLIGSNILKNVEKIDLRYNEITAIGADLFAKQSPLLKLRILILRHNFLGDKGAASLARSNSFPNLEEIELGWTETRDAGAMAFGNTHHFKSLRKLDLRGNFLANRTKEALRKSLGHLKSLKLY
;
A
#
# COMPACT_ATOMS: atom_id res chain seq x y z
N MET A 1 15.03 -72.99 -13.22
CA MET A 1 15.84 -72.37 -12.15
C MET A 1 15.15 -71.10 -11.74
N THR A 2 14.29 -71.16 -10.72
CA THR A 2 13.40 -70.06 -10.34
C THR A 2 14.05 -69.28 -9.20
N ILE A 3 14.46 -68.05 -9.48
CA ILE A 3 15.13 -67.19 -8.49
C ILE A 3 14.02 -66.63 -7.56
N LYS A 4 13.94 -67.15 -6.36
CA LYS A 4 13.12 -66.56 -5.27
C LYS A 4 13.85 -65.34 -4.73
N VAL A 5 13.36 -64.15 -5.10
CA VAL A 5 13.80 -62.90 -4.49
C VAL A 5 13.15 -62.81 -3.11
N PRO A 6 13.89 -62.63 -1.99
CA PRO A 6 13.30 -62.64 -0.66
C PRO A 6 12.43 -61.43 -0.43
N PHE A 7 11.18 -61.66 -0.11
CA PHE A 7 10.11 -60.67 0.16
C PHE A 7 10.46 -59.61 1.23
N ILE A 8 11.46 -59.90 2.04
CA ILE A 8 11.97 -59.02 3.11
C ILE A 8 12.75 -57.79 2.55
N ARG A 9 13.47 -57.94 1.43
CA ARG A 9 14.20 -56.82 0.83
C ARG A 9 13.31 -55.74 0.21
N ILE A 10 12.13 -56.14 -0.27
CA ILE A 10 11.17 -55.17 -0.89
C ILE A 10 10.51 -54.31 0.18
N LYS A 11 10.18 -54.87 1.37
CA LYS A 11 9.61 -54.08 2.48
C LYS A 11 10.60 -53.07 3.04
N PHE A 12 11.87 -53.40 3.13
CA PHE A 12 12.91 -52.50 3.63
C PHE A 12 13.17 -51.35 2.65
N LEU A 13 13.16 -51.61 1.33
CA LEU A 13 13.34 -50.60 0.30
C LEU A 13 12.15 -49.65 0.29
N PHE A 14 10.93 -50.14 0.46
CA PHE A 14 9.72 -49.30 0.51
C PHE A 14 9.71 -48.38 1.73
N VAL A 15 10.09 -48.85 2.90
CA VAL A 15 10.22 -48.03 4.12
C VAL A 15 11.31 -46.97 3.94
N LEU A 16 12.44 -47.33 3.34
CA LEU A 16 13.52 -46.35 3.10
C LEU A 16 13.10 -45.23 2.13
N VAL A 17 12.37 -45.58 1.06
CA VAL A 17 11.83 -44.60 0.10
C VAL A 17 10.80 -43.68 0.73
N VAL A 18 9.89 -44.24 1.57
CA VAL A 18 8.90 -43.43 2.30
C VAL A 18 9.56 -42.50 3.30
N CYS A 19 10.59 -42.96 4.04
CA CYS A 19 11.35 -42.12 4.96
C CYS A 19 12.12 -40.99 4.22
N LEU A 20 12.73 -41.29 3.07
CA LEU A 20 13.41 -40.27 2.27
C LEU A 20 12.44 -39.22 1.69
N PHE A 21 11.23 -39.68 1.30
CA PHE A 21 10.18 -38.76 0.81
C PHE A 21 9.62 -37.89 1.94
N ALA A 22 9.44 -38.44 3.15
CA ALA A 22 9.04 -37.69 4.34
C ALA A 22 10.09 -36.63 4.72
N LEU A 23 11.38 -36.99 4.71
CA LEU A 23 12.49 -36.05 4.97
C LEU A 23 12.59 -34.95 3.89
N ALA A 24 12.29 -35.26 2.62
CA ALA A 24 12.24 -34.27 1.55
C ALA A 24 11.07 -33.30 1.73
N LEU A 25 9.90 -33.78 2.16
CA LEU A 25 8.73 -32.96 2.48
C LEU A 25 8.97 -32.04 3.69
N GLU A 26 9.62 -32.51 4.74
CA GLU A 26 9.99 -31.68 5.89
C GLU A 26 11.01 -30.60 5.51
N ARG A 27 12.01 -30.92 4.66
CA ARG A 27 12.96 -29.94 4.15
C ARG A 27 12.28 -28.90 3.25
N SER A 28 11.32 -29.28 2.42
CA SER A 28 10.60 -28.33 1.57
C SER A 28 9.70 -27.40 2.42
N SER A 29 9.08 -27.90 3.47
CA SER A 29 8.25 -27.12 4.38
C SER A 29 9.07 -26.18 5.27
N SER A 30 10.28 -26.57 5.69
CA SER A 30 11.19 -25.70 6.44
C SER A 30 11.78 -24.60 5.53
N PHE A 31 12.11 -24.94 4.29
CA PHE A 31 12.59 -23.97 3.31
C PHE A 31 11.51 -22.94 2.93
N SER A 32 10.25 -23.37 2.78
CA SER A 32 9.12 -22.45 2.57
C SER A 32 8.91 -21.52 3.78
N ARG A 33 9.02 -22.04 5.01
CA ARG A 33 8.93 -21.24 6.25
C ARG A 33 10.10 -20.25 6.41
N GLU A 34 11.25 -20.54 5.86
CA GLU A 34 12.42 -19.66 5.90
C GLU A 34 12.32 -18.55 4.84
N LEU A 35 11.73 -18.84 3.68
CA LEU A 35 11.41 -17.82 2.66
C LEU A 35 10.30 -16.84 3.14
N ASP A 36 9.33 -17.32 3.92
CA ASP A 36 8.29 -16.49 4.54
C ASP A 36 8.83 -15.58 5.66
N LYS A 37 10.08 -15.77 6.10
CA LYS A 37 10.74 -14.97 7.15
C LYS A 37 11.62 -13.84 6.62
N VAL A 38 11.61 -13.53 5.34
CA VAL A 38 12.20 -12.26 4.86
C VAL A 38 11.28 -11.13 5.31
N SER A 39 11.34 -10.82 6.61
CA SER A 39 10.66 -9.65 7.15
C SER A 39 11.32 -8.40 6.57
N ILE A 40 10.53 -7.58 5.89
CA ILE A 40 10.98 -6.28 5.42
C ILE A 40 11.42 -5.47 6.66
N ASP A 41 12.68 -5.06 6.71
CA ASP A 41 13.13 -4.08 7.69
C ASP A 41 12.64 -2.69 7.24
N TYR A 42 11.46 -2.32 7.73
CA TYR A 42 10.85 -1.04 7.39
C TYR A 42 11.71 0.16 7.79
N ASN A 43 12.53 0.03 8.84
CA ASN A 43 13.41 1.12 9.25
C ASN A 43 14.47 1.39 8.18
N VAL A 44 15.15 0.33 7.70
CA VAL A 44 16.14 0.44 6.63
C VAL A 44 15.48 1.00 5.36
N VAL A 45 14.37 0.41 4.92
CA VAL A 45 13.67 0.84 3.70
C VAL A 45 13.27 2.31 3.77
N ILE A 46 12.75 2.78 4.90
CA ILE A 46 12.30 4.16 5.07
C ILE A 46 13.50 5.12 5.12
N GLN A 47 14.58 4.77 5.85
CA GLN A 47 15.79 5.61 5.95
C GLN A 47 16.47 5.79 4.59
N GLU A 48 16.61 4.73 3.81
CA GLU A 48 17.17 4.76 2.46
C GLU A 48 16.30 5.53 1.45
N SER A 49 14.99 5.64 1.75
CA SER A 49 14.01 6.33 0.91
C SER A 49 13.90 7.83 1.19
N LEU A 50 14.56 8.32 2.25
CA LEU A 50 14.61 9.74 2.56
C LEU A 50 15.61 10.45 1.62
N LYS A 51 15.14 11.51 0.97
CA LYS A 51 15.91 12.32 0.03
C LYS A 51 15.86 13.80 0.42
N ARG A 52 16.75 14.61 -0.15
CA ARG A 52 16.76 16.06 0.03
C ARG A 52 16.76 16.47 1.52
N ASN A 53 17.65 15.91 2.31
CA ASN A 53 17.77 16.18 3.75
C ASN A 53 16.45 15.93 4.55
N GLY A 54 15.73 14.87 4.17
CA GLY A 54 14.51 14.45 4.88
C GLY A 54 13.22 15.16 4.44
N VAL A 55 13.25 15.99 3.41
CA VAL A 55 12.07 16.70 2.90
C VAL A 55 11.23 15.84 1.94
N LEU A 56 11.87 14.94 1.21
CA LEU A 56 11.21 14.01 0.28
C LEU A 56 11.34 12.58 0.79
N LEU A 57 10.22 11.90 0.98
CA LEU A 57 10.16 10.46 1.23
C LEU A 57 9.64 9.76 -0.02
N ASP A 58 10.51 9.01 -0.69
CA ASP A 58 10.20 8.26 -1.92
C ASP A 58 10.18 6.76 -1.65
N LEU A 59 9.00 6.25 -1.32
CA LEU A 59 8.74 4.83 -1.07
C LEU A 59 8.11 4.13 -2.28
N SER A 60 8.14 4.74 -3.47
CA SER A 60 7.48 4.20 -4.66
C SER A 60 7.97 2.78 -4.99
N GLY A 61 7.05 1.83 -5.18
CA GLY A 61 7.33 0.44 -5.53
C GLY A 61 8.00 -0.42 -4.45
N LYS A 62 8.08 0.07 -3.21
CA LYS A 62 8.74 -0.65 -2.10
C LYS A 62 7.85 -1.75 -1.48
N LYS A 63 6.58 -1.84 -1.89
CA LYS A 63 5.60 -2.84 -1.42
C LYS A 63 5.50 -2.91 0.11
N ILE A 64 5.48 -1.74 0.75
CA ILE A 64 5.46 -1.68 2.22
C ILE A 64 4.12 -2.11 2.82
N GLY A 65 3.05 -2.08 2.04
CA GLY A 65 1.69 -2.42 2.48
C GLY A 65 1.19 -1.57 3.65
N ASP A 66 0.09 -2.03 4.25
CA ASP A 66 -0.48 -1.36 5.42
C ASP A 66 0.43 -1.45 6.66
N GLN A 67 1.22 -2.52 6.77
CA GLN A 67 2.14 -2.72 7.89
C GLN A 67 3.30 -1.73 7.85
N GLY A 68 3.93 -1.54 6.70
CA GLY A 68 4.99 -0.55 6.54
C GLY A 68 4.47 0.88 6.72
N LEU A 69 3.24 1.16 6.25
CA LEU A 69 2.60 2.45 6.49
C LEU A 69 2.32 2.68 7.98
N LYS A 70 1.85 1.67 8.72
CA LYS A 70 1.68 1.73 10.18
C LYS A 70 3.00 2.01 10.89
N PHE A 71 4.10 1.35 10.48
CA PHE A 71 5.44 1.60 11.00
C PHE A 71 5.88 3.05 10.74
N LEU A 72 5.67 3.54 9.51
CA LEU A 72 6.00 4.91 9.11
C LEU A 72 5.24 5.95 9.96
N ILE A 73 3.96 5.75 10.22
CA ILE A 73 3.14 6.61 11.08
C ILE A 73 3.71 6.69 12.50
N GLY A 74 4.19 5.57 13.05
CA GLY A 74 4.80 5.50 14.38
C GLY A 74 6.19 6.15 14.47
N SER A 75 6.79 6.50 13.33
CA SER A 75 8.12 7.11 13.28
C SER A 75 8.05 8.64 13.34
N ASN A 76 9.13 9.27 13.84
CA ASN A 76 9.24 10.74 13.85
C ASN A 76 9.61 11.33 12.47
N ILE A 77 9.86 10.49 11.48
CA ILE A 77 10.37 10.88 10.16
C ILE A 77 9.41 11.83 9.45
N LEU A 78 8.11 11.57 9.55
CA LEU A 78 7.07 12.35 8.85
C LEU A 78 6.98 13.82 9.26
N LYS A 79 7.51 14.20 10.42
CA LYS A 79 7.41 15.59 10.92
C LYS A 79 8.05 16.64 10.01
N ASN A 80 9.08 16.26 9.25
CA ASN A 80 9.82 17.17 8.38
C ASN A 80 9.54 16.96 6.89
N VAL A 81 8.77 15.94 6.52
CA VAL A 81 8.53 15.58 5.13
C VAL A 81 7.47 16.51 4.52
N GLU A 82 7.80 17.09 3.37
CA GLU A 82 6.90 17.93 2.56
C GLU A 82 6.25 17.14 1.41
N LYS A 83 6.93 16.10 0.93
CA LYS A 83 6.41 15.23 -0.13
C LYS A 83 6.59 13.77 0.22
N ILE A 84 5.49 13.00 0.11
CA ILE A 84 5.48 11.54 0.29
C ILE A 84 5.02 10.89 -1.02
N ASP A 85 5.85 10.00 -1.55
CA ASP A 85 5.52 9.16 -2.69
C ASP A 85 5.34 7.71 -2.22
N LEU A 86 4.09 7.24 -2.26
CA LEU A 86 3.66 5.91 -1.85
C LEU A 86 3.08 5.10 -3.03
N ARG A 87 3.43 5.44 -4.27
CA ARG A 87 2.94 4.69 -5.44
C ARG A 87 3.35 3.23 -5.39
N TYR A 88 2.48 2.34 -5.88
CA TYR A 88 2.76 0.90 -6.02
C TYR A 88 3.18 0.24 -4.69
N ASN A 89 2.41 0.45 -3.61
CA ASN A 89 2.76 -0.05 -2.28
C ASN A 89 1.74 -1.03 -1.68
N GLU A 90 0.73 -1.44 -2.42
CA GLU A 90 -0.27 -2.40 -1.93
C GLU A 90 -1.02 -1.90 -0.67
N ILE A 91 -1.11 -0.57 -0.52
CA ILE A 91 -1.85 0.07 0.58
C ILE A 91 -3.34 -0.10 0.33
N THR A 92 -4.06 -0.59 1.35
CA THR A 92 -5.50 -0.80 1.29
C THR A 92 -6.29 0.32 1.97
N ALA A 93 -7.62 0.16 2.04
CA ALA A 93 -8.47 1.06 2.81
C ALA A 93 -8.09 1.12 4.29
N ILE A 94 -7.52 0.03 4.85
CA ILE A 94 -7.08 -0.03 6.24
C ILE A 94 -5.89 0.90 6.47
N GLY A 95 -4.85 0.78 5.64
CA GLY A 95 -3.67 1.65 5.72
C GLY A 95 -4.03 3.11 5.49
N ALA A 96 -4.89 3.39 4.50
CA ALA A 96 -5.36 4.75 4.22
C ALA A 96 -6.12 5.36 5.41
N ASP A 97 -6.95 4.58 6.09
CA ASP A 97 -7.69 5.02 7.29
C ASP A 97 -6.74 5.31 8.47
N LEU A 98 -5.75 4.44 8.70
CA LEU A 98 -4.70 4.69 9.71
C LEU A 98 -3.93 5.97 9.39
N PHE A 99 -3.55 6.19 8.13
CA PHE A 99 -2.83 7.38 7.70
C PHE A 99 -3.67 8.66 7.83
N ALA A 100 -4.96 8.55 7.59
CA ALA A 100 -5.91 9.66 7.73
C ALA A 100 -6.15 10.09 9.20
N LYS A 101 -5.89 9.21 10.16
CA LYS A 101 -6.14 9.44 11.60
C LYS A 101 -4.89 9.79 12.42
N GLN A 102 -3.73 9.85 11.78
CA GLN A 102 -2.49 10.17 12.48
C GLN A 102 -2.43 11.63 12.97
N SER A 103 -1.42 11.95 13.77
CA SER A 103 -1.12 13.31 14.18
C SER A 103 -0.87 14.22 12.97
N PRO A 104 -1.26 15.51 13.03
CA PRO A 104 -1.16 16.40 11.88
C PRO A 104 0.27 16.55 11.33
N LEU A 105 0.42 16.34 10.04
CA LEU A 105 1.66 16.55 9.26
C LEU A 105 1.67 17.99 8.72
N LEU A 106 2.15 18.93 9.53
CA LEU A 106 2.06 20.35 9.23
C LEU A 106 2.92 20.79 8.04
N LYS A 107 3.95 19.99 7.69
CA LYS A 107 4.83 20.31 6.55
C LYS A 107 4.43 19.62 5.26
N LEU A 108 3.56 18.59 5.33
CA LEU A 108 3.17 17.82 4.14
C LEU A 108 2.35 18.66 3.17
N ARG A 109 2.83 18.74 1.92
CA ARG A 109 2.20 19.46 0.81
C ARG A 109 1.79 18.56 -0.33
N ILE A 110 2.52 17.47 -0.57
CA ILE A 110 2.29 16.57 -1.70
C ILE A 110 2.19 15.14 -1.20
N LEU A 111 1.06 14.49 -1.47
CA LEU A 111 0.80 13.09 -1.16
C LEU A 111 0.46 12.32 -2.44
N ILE A 112 1.27 11.33 -2.79
CA ILE A 112 1.08 10.49 -3.97
C ILE A 112 0.78 9.06 -3.53
N LEU A 113 -0.42 8.57 -3.84
CA LEU A 113 -0.92 7.23 -3.48
C LEU A 113 -1.37 6.40 -4.70
N ARG A 114 -0.97 6.82 -5.92
CA ARG A 114 -1.37 6.13 -7.16
C ARG A 114 -1.01 4.65 -7.13
N HIS A 115 -1.81 3.82 -7.82
CA HIS A 115 -1.60 2.38 -7.92
C HIS A 115 -1.53 1.68 -6.55
N ASN A 116 -2.53 1.93 -5.72
CA ASN A 116 -2.81 1.25 -4.46
C ASN A 116 -4.26 0.77 -4.43
N PHE A 117 -4.71 0.09 -3.38
CA PHE A 117 -6.03 -0.55 -3.29
C PHE A 117 -6.92 0.16 -2.25
N LEU A 118 -7.05 1.49 -2.34
CA LEU A 118 -7.74 2.29 -1.32
C LEU A 118 -9.26 2.08 -1.34
N GLY A 119 -9.84 1.88 -2.52
CA GLY A 119 -11.28 1.85 -2.72
C GLY A 119 -11.98 3.11 -2.21
N ASP A 120 -13.32 3.07 -2.18
CA ASP A 120 -14.12 4.21 -1.68
C ASP A 120 -13.87 4.52 -0.21
N LYS A 121 -13.70 3.49 0.63
CA LYS A 121 -13.51 3.67 2.08
C LYS A 121 -12.21 4.41 2.38
N GLY A 122 -11.09 3.98 1.78
CA GLY A 122 -9.79 4.62 1.99
C GLY A 122 -9.77 6.05 1.45
N ALA A 123 -10.31 6.27 0.25
CA ALA A 123 -10.42 7.60 -0.34
C ALA A 123 -11.28 8.55 0.53
N ALA A 124 -12.42 8.07 1.04
CA ALA A 124 -13.28 8.85 1.91
C ALA A 124 -12.64 9.15 3.29
N SER A 125 -11.85 8.21 3.86
CA SER A 125 -11.09 8.46 5.09
C SER A 125 -10.06 9.58 4.87
N LEU A 126 -9.31 9.54 3.78
CA LEU A 126 -8.37 10.61 3.42
C LEU A 126 -9.08 11.95 3.22
N ALA A 127 -10.21 11.96 2.49
CA ALA A 127 -10.97 13.19 2.21
C ALA A 127 -11.50 13.89 3.47
N ARG A 128 -11.73 13.15 4.55
CA ARG A 128 -12.23 13.67 5.85
C ARG A 128 -11.11 13.91 6.86
N SER A 129 -9.86 13.71 6.48
CA SER A 129 -8.73 13.78 7.39
C SER A 129 -8.37 15.20 7.79
N ASN A 130 -8.09 15.40 9.07
CA ASN A 130 -7.45 16.60 9.60
C ASN A 130 -5.92 16.50 9.68
N SER A 131 -5.36 15.35 9.28
CA SER A 131 -3.92 15.07 9.40
C SER A 131 -3.07 15.81 8.36
N PHE A 132 -3.68 16.44 7.36
CA PHE A 132 -2.99 17.07 6.25
C PHE A 132 -3.42 18.54 6.02
N PRO A 133 -3.30 19.42 7.02
CA PRO A 133 -3.91 20.76 6.96
C PRO A 133 -3.34 21.66 5.84
N ASN A 134 -2.10 21.42 5.42
CA ASN A 134 -1.39 22.22 4.43
C ASN A 134 -1.20 21.48 3.08
N LEU A 135 -1.98 20.41 2.84
CA LEU A 135 -1.86 19.62 1.61
C LEU A 135 -2.29 20.44 0.39
N GLU A 136 -1.39 20.53 -0.59
CA GLU A 136 -1.59 21.25 -1.85
C GLU A 136 -1.90 20.32 -3.02
N GLU A 137 -1.38 19.10 -2.97
CA GLU A 137 -1.53 18.12 -4.04
C GLU A 137 -1.77 16.72 -3.47
N ILE A 138 -2.82 16.05 -3.97
CA ILE A 138 -3.09 14.63 -3.69
C ILE A 138 -3.32 13.87 -4.99
N GLU A 139 -2.60 12.76 -5.17
CA GLU A 139 -2.74 11.89 -6.33
C GLU A 139 -3.28 10.52 -5.91
N LEU A 140 -4.48 10.18 -6.39
CA LEU A 140 -5.21 8.95 -6.13
C LEU A 140 -5.55 8.20 -7.42
N GLY A 141 -4.76 8.38 -8.47
CA GLY A 141 -5.00 7.66 -9.72
C GLY A 141 -4.81 6.15 -9.56
N TRP A 142 -5.68 5.35 -10.18
CA TRP A 142 -5.62 3.88 -10.11
C TRP A 142 -5.60 3.34 -8.67
N THR A 143 -6.55 3.79 -7.86
CA THR A 143 -6.68 3.37 -6.46
C THR A 143 -7.98 2.61 -6.18
N GLU A 144 -8.70 2.19 -7.23
CA GLU A 144 -10.00 1.53 -7.15
C GLU A 144 -11.08 2.41 -6.48
N THR A 145 -10.83 3.71 -6.40
CA THR A 145 -11.81 4.69 -5.93
C THR A 145 -12.95 4.80 -6.93
N ARG A 146 -14.17 4.71 -6.47
CA ARG A 146 -15.39 4.89 -7.26
C ARG A 146 -16.10 6.18 -6.88
N ASP A 147 -17.35 6.29 -7.26
CA ASP A 147 -18.16 7.51 -7.09
C ASP A 147 -18.24 8.00 -5.65
N ALA A 148 -18.45 7.10 -4.69
CA ALA A 148 -18.63 7.47 -3.29
C ALA A 148 -17.35 8.04 -2.67
N GLY A 149 -16.19 7.39 -2.93
CA GLY A 149 -14.90 7.86 -2.45
C GLY A 149 -14.47 9.18 -3.10
N ALA A 150 -14.71 9.32 -4.41
CA ALA A 150 -14.40 10.54 -5.14
C ALA A 150 -15.27 11.73 -4.68
N MET A 151 -16.57 11.51 -4.47
CA MET A 151 -17.50 12.55 -3.97
C MET A 151 -17.17 13.02 -2.55
N ALA A 152 -16.50 12.21 -1.73
CA ALA A 152 -16.01 12.64 -0.43
C ALA A 152 -15.05 13.84 -0.56
N PHE A 153 -14.21 13.89 -1.61
CA PHE A 153 -13.37 15.05 -1.91
C PHE A 153 -14.17 16.26 -2.39
N GLY A 154 -15.24 16.04 -3.14
CA GLY A 154 -16.13 17.12 -3.59
C GLY A 154 -16.91 17.81 -2.44
N ASN A 155 -17.12 17.09 -1.35
CA ASN A 155 -17.91 17.51 -0.20
C ASN A 155 -17.06 17.90 1.02
N THR A 156 -15.72 17.82 0.93
CA THR A 156 -14.85 18.11 2.07
C THR A 156 -14.49 19.60 2.16
N HIS A 157 -14.31 20.08 3.40
CA HIS A 157 -13.78 21.41 3.70
C HIS A 157 -12.42 21.35 4.43
N HIS A 158 -11.83 20.16 4.54
CA HIS A 158 -10.58 19.95 5.30
C HIS A 158 -9.34 20.45 4.57
N PHE A 159 -9.34 20.43 3.25
CA PHE A 159 -8.17 20.79 2.43
C PHE A 159 -8.21 22.22 1.93
N LYS A 160 -8.02 23.19 2.81
CA LYS A 160 -8.06 24.62 2.46
C LYS A 160 -6.95 25.07 1.49
N SER A 161 -5.83 24.35 1.47
CA SER A 161 -4.68 24.64 0.62
C SER A 161 -4.64 23.82 -0.66
N LEU A 162 -5.59 22.90 -0.88
CA LEU A 162 -5.55 21.99 -2.02
C LEU A 162 -5.65 22.76 -3.34
N ARG A 163 -4.74 22.44 -4.25
CA ARG A 163 -4.64 23.02 -5.59
C ARG A 163 -4.76 21.98 -6.69
N LYS A 164 -4.38 20.75 -6.37
CA LYS A 164 -4.36 19.67 -7.36
C LYS A 164 -4.94 18.38 -6.78
N LEU A 165 -5.89 17.80 -7.52
CA LEU A 165 -6.46 16.48 -7.26
C LEU A 165 -6.38 15.64 -8.53
N ASP A 166 -5.74 14.47 -8.44
CA ASP A 166 -5.67 13.51 -9.54
C ASP A 166 -6.43 12.22 -9.17
N LEU A 167 -7.52 11.94 -9.86
CA LEU A 167 -8.38 10.76 -9.74
C LEU A 167 -8.40 9.91 -11.02
N ARG A 168 -7.44 10.09 -11.93
CA ARG A 168 -7.39 9.35 -13.20
C ARG A 168 -7.30 7.84 -12.98
N GLY A 169 -7.79 7.08 -13.95
CA GLY A 169 -7.74 5.63 -13.89
C GLY A 169 -8.67 5.00 -12.84
N ASN A 170 -9.57 5.80 -12.27
CA ASN A 170 -10.64 5.33 -11.40
C ASN A 170 -11.96 5.29 -12.19
N PHE A 171 -12.82 4.32 -11.87
CA PHE A 171 -14.08 4.09 -12.61
C PHE A 171 -15.18 5.03 -12.12
N LEU A 172 -15.07 6.34 -12.44
CA LEU A 172 -16.04 7.34 -12.07
C LEU A 172 -17.12 7.51 -13.13
N ALA A 173 -18.39 7.53 -12.71
CA ALA A 173 -19.51 7.84 -13.59
C ALA A 173 -19.44 9.30 -14.09
N ASN A 174 -20.00 9.59 -15.26
CA ASN A 174 -20.00 10.94 -15.82
C ASN A 174 -20.67 11.96 -14.89
N ARG A 175 -21.80 11.59 -14.27
CA ARG A 175 -22.48 12.43 -13.25
C ARG A 175 -21.55 12.81 -12.09
N THR A 176 -20.71 11.90 -11.64
CA THR A 176 -19.74 12.15 -10.55
C THR A 176 -18.64 13.09 -11.01
N LYS A 177 -18.12 12.89 -12.23
CA LYS A 177 -17.12 13.79 -12.82
C LYS A 177 -17.66 15.22 -12.98
N GLU A 178 -18.90 15.37 -13.39
CA GLU A 178 -19.58 16.68 -13.50
C GLU A 178 -19.77 17.34 -12.12
N ALA A 179 -20.25 16.59 -11.13
CA ALA A 179 -20.40 17.07 -9.76
C ALA A 179 -19.05 17.52 -9.17
N LEU A 180 -17.98 16.74 -9.38
CA LEU A 180 -16.63 17.11 -8.94
C LEU A 180 -16.11 18.38 -9.64
N ARG A 181 -16.34 18.54 -10.95
CA ARG A 181 -15.98 19.80 -11.65
C ARG A 181 -16.71 21.00 -11.07
N LYS A 182 -17.99 20.83 -10.71
CA LYS A 182 -18.78 21.91 -10.10
C LYS A 182 -18.29 22.27 -8.69
N SER A 183 -17.99 21.28 -7.84
CA SER A 183 -17.57 21.52 -6.46
C SER A 183 -16.09 21.89 -6.32
N LEU A 184 -15.21 21.36 -7.18
CA LEU A 184 -13.77 21.50 -7.12
C LEU A 184 -13.18 22.34 -8.29
N GLY A 185 -14.03 23.06 -9.03
CA GLY A 185 -13.59 23.88 -10.18
C GLY A 185 -12.63 25.02 -9.82
N HIS A 186 -12.49 25.33 -8.53
CA HIS A 186 -11.52 26.30 -8.02
C HIS A 186 -10.09 25.74 -7.96
N LEU A 187 -9.90 24.43 -8.07
CA LEU A 187 -8.56 23.82 -8.08
C LEU A 187 -7.81 24.20 -9.37
N LYS A 188 -6.48 24.43 -9.25
CA LYS A 188 -5.61 24.67 -10.40
C LYS A 188 -5.54 23.47 -11.37
N SER A 189 -5.72 22.25 -10.85
CA SER A 189 -5.71 21.02 -11.62
C SER A 189 -6.63 19.98 -11.02
N LEU A 190 -7.64 19.56 -11.78
CA LEU A 190 -8.53 18.45 -11.45
C LEU A 190 -8.49 17.44 -12.59
N LYS A 191 -7.90 16.25 -12.35
CA LYS A 191 -7.72 15.19 -13.35
C LYS A 191 -8.67 14.03 -13.05
N LEU A 192 -9.61 13.72 -13.98
CA LEU A 192 -10.69 12.77 -13.80
C LEU A 192 -10.72 11.65 -14.87
N TYR A 193 -9.79 11.63 -15.83
CA TYR A 193 -9.72 10.67 -16.94
C TYR A 193 -8.34 10.02 -17.00
#